data_44f0b47afd961450d82c3b928876f708
#
_entry.id   44f0b47afd961450d82c3b928876f708
#
_cell.length_a   1.000
_cell.length_b   1.000
_cell.length_c   1.000
_cell.angle_alpha   90.00
_cell.angle_beta   90.00
_cell.angle_gamma   90.00
#
_symmetry.space_group_name_H-M   'P 1'
#
loop_
_entity.id
_entity.type
_entity.pdbx_description
1 polymer ?
#
loop_
_entity_poly.entity_id
_entity_poly.type
_entity_poly.pdbx_seq_one_letter_code
_entity_poly.pdbx_strand_id
1 'polypeptide(L)'
;MGGQLTACEFDDTHNQFACIYSTPERSPEVFQGTLSDDSLHMVSDLNTEYFSNRLIGTTERFSINRSGLDIESVLLYPANFDPSKKYPLVVNIHGGPHGLFANSFDITRQLLSSNGYFVLAVNPRGTSTYGKEYMLPVLGDWGGEDYNDIMAALDHVCHEYHIDTERLAVTGYSYGGFMSSWVIGHTDRFKCAVIGAPVTNIASFYGTADIGVNFGERQMGGSMPDNKDEYDFRSPLNYAENVDTPALLMHGDADYRVPISQSEEYFVTLKRLGKIVEFVRFPGQNHGLMRNGDLKMRKEYLARMLSWIDTYTK
;
A
#
# COMPACT_ATOMS: atom_id res chain seq x y z
N MET A 1 15.27 16.10 10.23
CA MET A 1 14.07 15.27 10.04
C MET A 1 13.43 15.72 8.74
N GLY A 2 13.29 14.85 7.77
CA GLY A 2 12.63 15.16 6.50
C GLY A 2 11.12 14.93 6.61
N GLY A 3 10.35 15.68 5.85
CA GLY A 3 8.91 15.51 5.64
C GLY A 3 8.59 15.65 4.17
N GLN A 4 7.30 15.67 3.83
CA GLN A 4 6.82 15.88 2.48
C GLN A 4 6.20 17.27 2.34
N LEU A 5 6.68 18.03 1.37
CA LEU A 5 6.05 19.26 0.90
C LEU A 5 5.12 18.94 -0.27
N THR A 6 3.91 19.49 -0.22
CA THR A 6 2.94 19.41 -1.31
C THR A 6 2.28 20.76 -1.50
N ALA A 7 1.76 21.03 -2.70
CA ALA A 7 1.06 22.29 -3.03
C ALA A 7 1.84 23.56 -2.61
N CYS A 8 3.08 23.71 -3.07
CA CYS A 8 3.87 24.91 -2.84
C CYS A 8 3.51 26.01 -3.83
N GLU A 9 3.28 27.23 -3.27
CA GLU A 9 3.06 28.47 -4.03
C GLU A 9 4.05 29.50 -3.56
N PHE A 10 4.58 30.29 -4.50
CA PHE A 10 5.59 31.33 -4.23
C PHE A 10 5.00 32.70 -4.45
N ASP A 11 5.54 33.71 -3.72
CA ASP A 11 5.30 35.12 -3.98
C ASP A 11 5.99 35.60 -5.29
N ASP A 12 5.70 36.81 -5.71
CA ASP A 12 6.26 37.39 -6.95
C ASP A 12 7.80 37.50 -6.95
N THR A 13 8.40 37.53 -5.76
CA THR A 13 9.86 37.59 -5.60
C THR A 13 10.52 36.23 -5.59
N HIS A 14 9.73 35.16 -5.56
CA HIS A 14 10.15 33.76 -5.41
C HIS A 14 11.03 33.50 -4.16
N ASN A 15 10.90 34.32 -3.14
CA ASN A 15 11.65 34.21 -1.90
C ASN A 15 10.76 33.67 -0.75
N GLN A 16 9.49 34.10 -0.69
CA GLN A 16 8.53 33.56 0.27
C GLN A 16 7.65 32.51 -0.41
N PHE A 17 7.27 31.49 0.34
CA PHE A 17 6.37 30.44 -0.14
C PHE A 17 5.41 29.99 0.95
N ALA A 18 4.25 29.51 0.52
CA ALA A 18 3.35 28.71 1.35
C ALA A 18 3.25 27.30 0.80
N CYS A 19 3.19 26.32 1.68
CA CYS A 19 3.09 24.91 1.28
C CYS A 19 2.29 24.10 2.27
N ILE A 20 1.84 22.93 1.84
CA ILE A 20 1.34 21.90 2.74
C ILE A 20 2.52 21.00 3.09
N TYR A 21 2.79 20.85 4.38
CA TYR A 21 3.88 20.03 4.90
C TYR A 21 3.36 18.99 5.88
N SER A 22 3.87 17.77 5.79
CA SER A 22 3.59 16.67 6.72
C SER A 22 4.84 15.88 7.03
N THR A 23 4.86 15.22 8.17
CA THR A 23 5.83 14.16 8.51
C THR A 23 5.07 12.87 8.79
N PRO A 24 5.71 11.72 8.95
CA PRO A 24 5.02 10.50 9.33
C PRO A 24 4.20 10.61 10.62
N GLU A 25 4.65 11.44 11.57
CA GLU A 25 4.03 11.66 12.88
C GLU A 25 3.13 12.91 12.94
N ARG A 26 3.13 13.73 11.89
CA ARG A 26 2.34 14.97 11.81
C ARG A 26 1.49 14.99 10.56
N SER A 27 0.17 15.11 10.75
CA SER A 27 -0.79 15.31 9.65
C SER A 27 -0.47 16.58 8.85
N PRO A 28 -0.93 16.67 7.59
CA PRO A 28 -0.71 17.85 6.77
C PRO A 28 -1.24 19.13 7.41
N GLU A 29 -0.38 20.15 7.45
CA GLU A 29 -0.70 21.53 7.86
C GLU A 29 -0.12 22.53 6.85
N VAL A 30 -0.63 23.74 6.85
CA VAL A 30 -0.09 24.83 6.03
C VAL A 30 1.11 25.44 6.74
N PHE A 31 2.20 25.58 5.99
CA PHE A 31 3.43 26.22 6.44
C PHE A 31 3.77 27.40 5.52
N GLN A 32 4.43 28.39 6.05
CA GLN A 32 5.06 29.48 5.33
C GLN A 32 6.56 29.44 5.57
N GLY A 33 7.31 29.71 4.51
CA GLY A 33 8.76 29.71 4.57
C GLY A 33 9.38 30.84 3.77
N THR A 34 10.66 31.05 4.01
CA THR A 34 11.50 31.99 3.28
C THR A 34 12.77 31.28 2.84
N LEU A 35 13.07 31.32 1.53
CA LEU A 35 14.25 30.62 0.99
C LEU A 35 15.57 31.27 1.42
N SER A 36 15.58 32.60 1.65
CA SER A 36 16.79 33.34 1.98
C SER A 36 17.35 33.03 3.38
N ASP A 37 16.53 32.59 4.30
CA ASP A 37 16.93 32.26 5.68
C ASP A 37 16.60 30.82 6.12
N ASP A 38 16.18 30.01 5.15
CA ASP A 38 15.80 28.58 5.35
C ASP A 38 14.73 28.40 6.44
N SER A 39 13.84 29.39 6.60
CA SER A 39 12.78 29.38 7.60
C SER A 39 11.54 28.61 7.11
N LEU A 40 10.91 27.87 8.02
CA LEU A 40 9.65 27.19 7.79
C LEU A 40 8.80 27.22 9.08
N HIS A 41 7.67 27.92 9.03
CA HIS A 41 6.78 28.13 10.16
C HIS A 41 5.39 27.61 9.88
N MET A 42 4.81 26.87 10.83
CA MET A 42 3.42 26.41 10.74
C MET A 42 2.46 27.60 10.92
N VAL A 43 1.54 27.78 9.96
CA VAL A 43 0.54 28.87 9.98
C VAL A 43 -0.89 28.36 10.14
N SER A 44 -1.16 27.07 9.94
CA SER A 44 -2.42 26.45 10.32
C SER A 44 -2.21 25.48 11.48
N ASP A 45 -3.25 25.26 12.26
CA ASP A 45 -3.27 24.32 13.39
C ASP A 45 -4.63 23.62 13.43
N LEU A 46 -4.91 22.85 12.35
CA LEU A 46 -6.20 22.19 12.16
C LEU A 46 -6.31 20.87 12.91
N ASN A 47 -5.19 20.23 13.16
CA ASN A 47 -5.17 18.83 13.61
C ASN A 47 -4.47 18.61 14.96
N THR A 48 -3.74 19.57 15.50
CA THR A 48 -2.96 19.40 16.76
C THR A 48 -3.86 19.03 17.94
N GLU A 49 -4.97 19.70 18.13
CA GLU A 49 -5.93 19.37 19.20
C GLU A 49 -6.50 17.95 19.01
N TYR A 50 -6.83 17.58 17.77
CA TYR A 50 -7.35 16.25 17.45
C TYR A 50 -6.35 15.14 17.80
N PHE A 51 -5.06 15.34 17.51
CA PHE A 51 -4.02 14.34 17.76
C PHE A 51 -3.39 14.41 19.14
N SER A 52 -3.59 15.50 19.93
CA SER A 52 -2.97 15.68 21.26
C SER A 52 -3.27 14.54 22.25
N ASN A 53 -4.44 13.91 22.11
CA ASN A 53 -4.90 12.82 22.97
C ASN A 53 -4.96 11.46 22.25
N ARG A 54 -4.25 11.32 21.12
CA ARG A 54 -4.23 10.09 20.33
C ARG A 54 -2.84 9.51 20.26
N LEU A 55 -2.80 8.20 20.19
CA LEU A 55 -1.56 7.46 20.03
C LEU A 55 -1.07 7.60 18.60
N ILE A 56 0.14 8.09 18.41
CA ILE A 56 0.84 8.21 17.13
C ILE A 56 2.12 7.40 17.23
N GLY A 57 2.28 6.46 16.29
CA GLY A 57 3.49 5.65 16.20
C GLY A 57 4.64 6.42 15.55
N THR A 58 5.84 6.11 15.98
CA THR A 58 7.09 6.63 15.41
C THR A 58 7.55 5.80 14.23
N THR A 59 8.26 6.41 13.30
CA THR A 59 8.77 5.77 12.09
C THR A 59 10.29 5.64 12.11
N GLU A 60 10.75 4.53 11.55
CA GLU A 60 12.13 4.30 11.17
C GLU A 60 12.20 4.04 9.66
N ARG A 61 13.24 4.56 9.00
CA ARG A 61 13.54 4.26 7.59
C ARG A 61 14.84 3.49 7.53
N PHE A 62 14.83 2.43 6.76
CA PHE A 62 16.01 1.59 6.53
C PHE A 62 16.06 1.15 5.07
N SER A 63 17.20 0.67 4.62
CA SER A 63 17.35 0.07 3.30
C SER A 63 18.07 -1.27 3.42
N ILE A 64 17.68 -2.22 2.58
CA ILE A 64 18.39 -3.47 2.39
C ILE A 64 18.93 -3.52 0.95
N ASN A 65 20.18 -3.92 0.77
CA ASN A 65 20.71 -4.11 -0.56
C ASN A 65 20.26 -5.45 -1.14
N ARG A 66 19.61 -5.40 -2.32
CA ARG A 66 19.16 -6.58 -3.02
C ARG A 66 19.43 -6.44 -4.52
N SER A 67 20.29 -7.33 -5.04
CA SER A 67 20.72 -7.32 -6.45
C SER A 67 21.25 -5.96 -6.93
N GLY A 68 21.99 -5.24 -6.07
CA GLY A 68 22.59 -3.94 -6.36
C GLY A 68 21.63 -2.74 -6.23
N LEU A 69 20.39 -2.94 -5.81
CA LEU A 69 19.44 -1.88 -5.48
C LEU A 69 19.26 -1.77 -3.96
N ASP A 70 19.24 -0.56 -3.45
CA ASP A 70 18.93 -0.29 -2.05
C ASP A 70 17.42 -0.15 -1.89
N ILE A 71 16.78 -1.22 -1.45
CA ILE A 71 15.33 -1.30 -1.25
C ILE A 71 14.96 -0.56 0.04
N GLU A 72 14.47 0.65 -0.12
CA GLU A 72 14.07 1.48 1.00
C GLU A 72 12.73 1.04 1.57
N SER A 73 12.65 1.00 2.91
CA SER A 73 11.47 0.61 3.65
C SER A 73 11.19 1.58 4.80
N VAL A 74 9.93 1.71 5.15
CA VAL A 74 9.44 2.47 6.31
C VAL A 74 8.84 1.49 7.28
N LEU A 75 9.37 1.42 8.50
CA LEU A 75 8.82 0.66 9.60
C LEU A 75 8.17 1.61 10.60
N LEU A 76 6.86 1.47 10.77
CA LEU A 76 6.12 2.20 11.79
C LEU A 76 5.95 1.32 13.01
N TYR A 77 6.37 1.81 14.16
CA TYR A 77 6.29 1.11 15.45
C TYR A 77 4.86 1.18 16.03
N PRO A 78 4.42 0.19 16.81
CA PRO A 78 3.24 0.34 17.64
C PRO A 78 3.34 1.60 18.51
N ALA A 79 2.27 2.39 18.60
CA ALA A 79 2.31 3.69 19.27
C ALA A 79 2.67 3.61 20.77
N ASN A 80 2.43 2.47 21.43
CA ASN A 80 2.84 2.14 22.80
C ASN A 80 3.87 1.01 22.78
N PHE A 81 4.92 1.15 21.99
CA PHE A 81 5.95 0.13 21.85
C PHE A 81 6.68 -0.12 23.15
N ASP A 82 6.75 -1.39 23.55
CA ASP A 82 7.48 -1.91 24.69
C ASP A 82 8.48 -2.95 24.18
N PRO A 83 9.81 -2.71 24.28
CA PRO A 83 10.82 -3.61 23.74
C PRO A 83 10.88 -4.98 24.43
N SER A 84 10.16 -5.18 25.51
CA SER A 84 10.04 -6.50 26.16
C SER A 84 9.01 -7.42 25.53
N LYS A 85 8.22 -6.92 24.56
CA LYS A 85 7.09 -7.64 23.94
C LYS A 85 7.34 -7.89 22.47
N LYS A 86 6.69 -8.93 21.93
CA LYS A 86 6.56 -9.16 20.50
C LYS A 86 5.20 -8.67 20.01
N TYR A 87 5.18 -8.13 18.80
CA TYR A 87 4.00 -7.49 18.21
C TYR A 87 3.65 -8.11 16.85
N PRO A 88 2.36 -8.15 16.50
CA PRO A 88 1.95 -8.49 15.13
C PRO A 88 2.47 -7.44 14.15
N LEU A 89 2.61 -7.85 12.88
CA LEU A 89 3.07 -6.97 11.81
C LEU A 89 2.11 -7.01 10.62
N VAL A 90 1.85 -5.84 10.04
CA VAL A 90 1.12 -5.69 8.78
C VAL A 90 2.09 -5.20 7.70
N VAL A 91 2.24 -5.97 6.62
CA VAL A 91 2.91 -5.51 5.41
C VAL A 91 1.91 -4.68 4.62
N ASN A 92 2.21 -3.40 4.40
CA ASN A 92 1.41 -2.48 3.62
C ASN A 92 2.08 -2.23 2.26
N ILE A 93 1.37 -2.48 1.16
CA ILE A 93 1.89 -2.41 -0.20
C ILE A 93 1.21 -1.26 -0.94
N HIS A 94 2.01 -0.35 -1.52
CA HIS A 94 1.47 0.80 -2.27
C HIS A 94 0.91 0.41 -3.63
N GLY A 95 0.09 1.30 -4.20
CA GLY A 95 -0.42 1.18 -5.56
C GLY A 95 0.61 1.61 -6.63
N GLY A 96 0.27 1.46 -7.88
CA GLY A 96 1.10 1.90 -8.98
C GLY A 96 1.25 0.87 -10.10
N PRO A 97 2.39 0.17 -10.25
CA PRO A 97 3.53 -0.12 -9.35
C PRO A 97 4.45 1.05 -9.03
N HIS A 98 4.36 2.15 -9.78
CA HIS A 98 5.22 3.31 -9.65
C HIS A 98 4.80 4.29 -8.52
N GLY A 99 4.03 3.80 -7.52
CA GLY A 99 3.73 4.55 -6.31
C GLY A 99 4.95 4.75 -5.42
N LEU A 100 4.73 5.34 -4.23
CA LEU A 100 5.80 5.62 -3.27
C LEU A 100 5.22 5.73 -1.86
N PHE A 101 5.85 5.12 -0.89
CA PHE A 101 5.69 5.46 0.51
C PHE A 101 6.65 6.61 0.86
N ALA A 102 6.15 7.82 0.74
CA ALA A 102 6.91 9.02 1.08
C ALA A 102 7.04 9.20 2.60
N ASN A 103 7.90 10.16 2.99
CA ASN A 103 8.07 10.56 4.39
C ASN A 103 6.93 11.49 4.84
N SER A 104 5.70 10.97 4.85
CA SER A 104 4.47 11.72 5.09
C SER A 104 3.50 10.96 5.99
N PHE A 105 2.58 11.70 6.59
CA PHE A 105 1.49 11.13 7.37
C PHE A 105 0.60 10.22 6.53
N ASP A 106 0.31 9.04 7.05
CA ASP A 106 -0.63 8.12 6.45
C ASP A 106 -1.60 7.58 7.51
N ILE A 107 -2.88 7.86 7.34
CA ILE A 107 -3.91 7.51 8.32
C ILE A 107 -4.08 6.00 8.48
N THR A 108 -3.90 5.22 7.40
CA THR A 108 -4.02 3.76 7.44
C THR A 108 -2.92 3.16 8.30
N ARG A 109 -1.68 3.58 8.07
CA ARG A 109 -0.52 3.11 8.83
C ARG A 109 -0.59 3.55 10.29
N GLN A 110 -0.97 4.81 10.57
CA GLN A 110 -1.14 5.31 11.93
C GLN A 110 -2.31 4.62 12.67
N LEU A 111 -3.40 4.29 11.97
CA LEU A 111 -4.48 3.51 12.55
C LEU A 111 -4.01 2.13 13.01
N LEU A 112 -3.26 1.42 12.19
CA LEU A 112 -2.69 0.11 12.53
C LEU A 112 -1.71 0.22 13.71
N SER A 113 -0.80 1.18 13.65
CA SER A 113 0.17 1.45 14.72
C SER A 113 -0.50 1.74 16.07
N SER A 114 -1.53 2.61 16.08
CA SER A 114 -2.30 2.94 17.30
C SER A 114 -3.07 1.75 17.87
N ASN A 115 -3.27 0.71 17.07
CA ASN A 115 -3.90 -0.55 17.49
C ASN A 115 -2.89 -1.67 17.80
N GLY A 116 -1.60 -1.32 17.92
CA GLY A 116 -0.58 -2.23 18.41
C GLY A 116 0.13 -3.08 17.36
N TYR A 117 0.11 -2.64 16.09
CA TYR A 117 0.81 -3.30 14.99
C TYR A 117 2.11 -2.59 14.63
N PHE A 118 3.16 -3.34 14.35
CA PHE A 118 4.17 -2.85 13.42
C PHE A 118 3.58 -2.77 12.02
N VAL A 119 3.97 -1.73 11.26
CA VAL A 119 3.56 -1.61 9.86
C VAL A 119 4.81 -1.45 9.00
N LEU A 120 5.06 -2.46 8.16
CA LEU A 120 6.15 -2.43 7.18
C LEU A 120 5.61 -1.94 5.84
N ALA A 121 6.14 -0.82 5.36
CA ALA A 121 5.83 -0.23 4.07
C ALA A 121 7.10 -0.24 3.21
N VAL A 122 7.13 -1.09 2.18
CA VAL A 122 8.29 -1.29 1.32
C VAL A 122 8.14 -0.49 0.04
N ASN A 123 9.20 0.17 -0.40
CA ASN A 123 9.33 0.74 -1.74
C ASN A 123 10.15 -0.24 -2.60
N PRO A 124 9.53 -1.28 -3.20
CA PRO A 124 10.25 -2.27 -4.00
C PRO A 124 10.72 -1.65 -5.32
N ARG A 125 11.55 -2.38 -6.06
CA ARG A 125 11.83 -1.98 -7.45
C ARG A 125 10.52 -1.75 -8.22
N GLY A 126 10.53 -0.78 -9.11
CA GLY A 126 9.32 -0.28 -9.75
C GLY A 126 8.82 1.03 -9.14
N THR A 127 9.14 1.32 -7.87
CA THR A 127 8.79 2.57 -7.21
C THR A 127 9.43 3.77 -7.92
N SER A 128 8.68 4.86 -8.06
CA SER A 128 9.17 6.13 -8.61
C SER A 128 10.15 6.85 -7.66
N THR A 129 10.79 7.94 -8.15
CA THR A 129 11.68 8.84 -7.40
C THR A 129 13.11 8.36 -7.16
N TYR A 130 13.40 7.07 -7.24
CA TYR A 130 14.77 6.53 -7.08
C TYR A 130 15.55 6.45 -8.40
N GLY A 131 15.01 7.00 -9.48
CA GLY A 131 15.63 7.01 -10.79
C GLY A 131 15.17 5.85 -11.70
N LYS A 132 15.63 5.92 -12.96
CA LYS A 132 15.19 5.01 -14.03
C LYS A 132 15.58 3.56 -13.77
N GLU A 133 16.79 3.34 -13.27
CA GLU A 133 17.34 2.02 -13.00
C GLU A 133 16.58 1.26 -11.89
N TYR A 134 15.91 2.02 -11.02
CA TYR A 134 15.05 1.48 -9.97
C TYR A 134 13.63 1.22 -10.47
N MET A 135 13.10 2.13 -11.29
CA MET A 135 11.70 2.14 -11.71
C MET A 135 11.38 1.12 -12.81
N LEU A 136 12.27 0.93 -13.80
CA LEU A 136 11.96 0.14 -14.98
C LEU A 136 11.98 -1.39 -14.78
N PRO A 137 12.76 -1.98 -13.86
CA PRO A 137 12.84 -3.43 -13.73
C PRO A 137 11.52 -4.15 -13.40
N VAL A 138 10.49 -3.44 -12.96
CA VAL A 138 9.15 -4.02 -12.72
C VAL A 138 8.36 -4.26 -14.02
N LEU A 139 8.77 -3.64 -15.13
CA LEU A 139 8.10 -3.82 -16.42
C LEU A 139 8.32 -5.24 -16.94
N GLY A 140 7.23 -5.94 -17.21
CA GLY A 140 7.24 -7.36 -17.58
C GLY A 140 7.52 -8.30 -16.40
N ASP A 141 7.60 -7.79 -15.15
CA ASP A 141 8.01 -8.61 -14.00
C ASP A 141 7.12 -8.44 -12.74
N TRP A 142 5.86 -8.07 -12.91
CA TRP A 142 4.91 -7.99 -11.78
C TRP A 142 4.84 -9.33 -11.02
N GLY A 143 5.07 -9.30 -9.71
CA GLY A 143 5.10 -10.50 -8.87
C GLY A 143 6.41 -11.28 -8.94
N GLY A 144 7.44 -10.75 -9.61
CA GLY A 144 8.78 -11.30 -9.68
C GLY A 144 9.72 -10.71 -8.63
N GLU A 145 10.65 -9.88 -9.09
CA GLU A 145 11.64 -9.30 -8.20
C GLU A 145 11.07 -8.23 -7.25
N ASP A 146 9.97 -7.58 -7.60
CA ASP A 146 9.21 -6.67 -6.72
C ASP A 146 8.60 -7.41 -5.51
N TYR A 147 8.05 -8.62 -5.73
CA TYR A 147 7.62 -9.53 -4.66
C TYR A 147 8.80 -9.96 -3.79
N ASN A 148 9.90 -10.34 -4.41
CA ASN A 148 11.10 -10.77 -3.70
C ASN A 148 11.70 -9.63 -2.85
N ASP A 149 11.63 -8.37 -3.30
CA ASP A 149 12.06 -7.21 -2.52
C ASP A 149 11.21 -7.03 -1.26
N ILE A 150 9.90 -7.18 -1.38
CA ILE A 150 8.96 -7.09 -0.26
C ILE A 150 9.23 -8.20 0.76
N MET A 151 9.42 -9.43 0.29
CA MET A 151 9.66 -10.57 1.17
C MET A 151 11.02 -10.48 1.86
N ALA A 152 12.05 -9.99 1.19
CA ALA A 152 13.37 -9.75 1.80
C ALA A 152 13.33 -8.66 2.88
N ALA A 153 12.56 -7.58 2.66
CA ALA A 153 12.34 -6.55 3.68
C ALA A 153 11.57 -7.11 4.88
N LEU A 154 10.58 -7.97 4.65
CA LEU A 154 9.87 -8.67 5.71
C LEU A 154 10.80 -9.58 6.52
N ASP A 155 11.66 -10.35 5.85
CA ASP A 155 12.64 -11.23 6.51
C ASP A 155 13.59 -10.42 7.39
N HIS A 156 14.11 -9.31 6.88
CA HIS A 156 14.96 -8.39 7.65
C HIS A 156 14.24 -7.90 8.90
N VAL A 157 13.02 -7.42 8.79
CA VAL A 157 12.25 -6.89 9.93
C VAL A 157 11.92 -8.00 10.94
N CYS A 158 11.55 -9.18 10.48
CA CYS A 158 11.30 -10.33 11.38
C CYS A 158 12.53 -10.78 12.15
N HIS A 159 13.73 -10.58 11.59
CA HIS A 159 15.00 -10.92 12.25
C HIS A 159 15.46 -9.83 13.23
N GLU A 160 15.41 -8.56 12.84
CA GLU A 160 16.01 -7.45 13.59
C GLU A 160 15.09 -6.85 14.65
N TYR A 161 13.77 -7.02 14.52
CA TYR A 161 12.78 -6.33 15.35
C TYR A 161 11.92 -7.32 16.15
N HIS A 162 11.18 -6.80 17.14
CA HIS A 162 10.33 -7.59 18.06
C HIS A 162 9.02 -8.03 17.40
N ILE A 163 9.11 -8.68 16.25
CA ILE A 163 7.96 -9.18 15.50
C ILE A 163 7.55 -10.57 15.97
N ASP A 164 6.25 -10.78 16.08
CA ASP A 164 5.65 -12.11 16.21
C ASP A 164 5.34 -12.66 14.82
N THR A 165 6.18 -13.55 14.33
CA THR A 165 6.07 -14.14 13.01
C THR A 165 4.83 -15.02 12.82
N GLU A 166 4.17 -15.41 13.92
CA GLU A 166 2.89 -16.12 13.87
C GLU A 166 1.68 -15.18 13.71
N ARG A 167 1.90 -13.85 13.65
CA ARG A 167 0.84 -12.84 13.56
C ARG A 167 1.13 -11.81 12.48
N LEU A 168 1.39 -12.29 11.26
CA LEU A 168 1.63 -11.45 10.10
C LEU A 168 0.35 -11.25 9.29
N ALA A 169 0.10 -10.03 8.81
CA ALA A 169 -0.96 -9.71 7.87
C ALA A 169 -0.41 -8.93 6.67
N VAL A 170 -1.10 -8.96 5.54
CA VAL A 170 -0.75 -8.19 4.35
C VAL A 170 -1.94 -7.37 3.87
N THR A 171 -1.67 -6.14 3.42
CA THR A 171 -2.70 -5.26 2.84
C THR A 171 -2.13 -4.38 1.74
N GLY A 172 -2.96 -4.06 0.76
CA GLY A 172 -2.62 -3.12 -0.30
C GLY A 172 -3.83 -2.76 -1.15
N TYR A 173 -3.70 -1.69 -1.94
CA TYR A 173 -4.75 -1.17 -2.79
C TYR A 173 -4.26 -1.04 -4.24
N SER A 174 -5.09 -1.34 -5.23
CA SER A 174 -4.75 -1.26 -6.65
C SER A 174 -3.64 -2.27 -7.01
N TYR A 175 -2.48 -1.82 -7.52
CA TYR A 175 -1.30 -2.68 -7.63
C TYR A 175 -0.92 -3.31 -6.28
N GLY A 176 -1.05 -2.59 -5.16
CA GLY A 176 -0.87 -3.18 -3.83
C GLY A 176 -1.89 -4.30 -3.53
N GLY A 177 -3.10 -4.18 -4.07
CA GLY A 177 -4.12 -5.25 -4.05
C GLY A 177 -3.73 -6.44 -4.93
N PHE A 178 -3.19 -6.19 -6.14
CA PHE A 178 -2.58 -7.22 -6.98
C PHE A 178 -1.50 -7.96 -6.19
N MET A 179 -0.52 -7.24 -5.66
CA MET A 179 0.61 -7.83 -4.94
C MET A 179 0.17 -8.56 -3.67
N SER A 180 -0.83 -8.05 -2.93
CA SER A 180 -1.39 -8.77 -1.77
C SER A 180 -2.06 -10.08 -2.18
N SER A 181 -2.77 -10.11 -3.33
CA SER A 181 -3.36 -11.34 -3.91
C SER A 181 -2.27 -12.30 -4.40
N TRP A 182 -1.20 -11.77 -4.98
CA TRP A 182 -0.03 -12.54 -5.42
C TRP A 182 0.68 -13.20 -4.24
N VAL A 183 0.98 -12.42 -3.20
CA VAL A 183 1.63 -12.90 -1.98
C VAL A 183 0.93 -14.11 -1.40
N ILE A 184 -0.39 -14.04 -1.18
CA ILE A 184 -1.13 -15.14 -0.56
C ILE A 184 -1.30 -16.38 -1.46
N GLY A 185 -1.05 -16.24 -2.76
CA GLY A 185 -0.96 -17.38 -3.70
C GLY A 185 0.44 -18.02 -3.77
N HIS A 186 1.46 -17.40 -3.12
CA HIS A 186 2.86 -17.84 -3.22
C HIS A 186 3.53 -18.10 -1.85
N THR A 187 2.86 -17.80 -0.74
CA THR A 187 3.37 -18.09 0.62
C THR A 187 2.22 -18.22 1.63
N ASP A 188 2.41 -19.03 2.66
CA ASP A 188 1.50 -19.28 3.78
C ASP A 188 1.83 -18.48 5.06
N ARG A 189 2.79 -17.56 4.98
CA ARG A 189 3.30 -16.79 6.14
C ARG A 189 2.25 -15.90 6.79
N PHE A 190 1.23 -15.44 6.03
CA PHE A 190 0.26 -14.47 6.49
C PHE A 190 -1.00 -15.12 7.05
N LYS A 191 -1.46 -14.64 8.21
CA LYS A 191 -2.68 -15.12 8.88
C LYS A 191 -3.94 -14.53 8.25
N CYS A 192 -3.84 -13.38 7.59
CA CYS A 192 -4.91 -12.79 6.78
C CYS A 192 -4.39 -11.78 5.77
N ALA A 193 -5.23 -11.50 4.77
CA ALA A 193 -4.99 -10.45 3.78
C ALA A 193 -6.21 -9.51 3.70
N VAL A 194 -5.94 -8.20 3.53
CA VAL A 194 -6.96 -7.21 3.18
C VAL A 194 -6.59 -6.61 1.83
N ILE A 195 -7.42 -6.85 0.83
CA ILE A 195 -7.12 -6.67 -0.58
C ILE A 195 -8.06 -5.62 -1.17
N GLY A 196 -7.54 -4.43 -1.43
CA GLY A 196 -8.33 -3.31 -1.96
C GLY A 196 -8.21 -3.17 -3.47
N ALA A 197 -9.33 -3.13 -4.18
CA ALA A 197 -9.43 -2.89 -5.62
C ALA A 197 -8.31 -3.58 -6.44
N PRO A 198 -8.11 -4.91 -6.28
CA PRO A 198 -6.97 -5.63 -6.86
C PRO A 198 -7.09 -5.84 -8.36
N VAL A 199 -5.96 -5.89 -9.07
CA VAL A 199 -5.87 -6.51 -10.39
C VAL A 199 -5.56 -8.00 -10.21
N THR A 200 -6.52 -8.88 -10.43
CA THR A 200 -6.39 -10.33 -10.17
C THR A 200 -6.34 -11.18 -11.43
N ASN A 201 -6.90 -10.66 -12.53
CA ASN A 201 -6.87 -11.26 -13.86
C ASN A 201 -6.40 -10.21 -14.85
N ILE A 202 -5.11 -10.19 -15.17
CA ILE A 202 -4.49 -9.14 -16.00
C ILE A 202 -5.04 -9.19 -17.43
N ALA A 203 -5.37 -10.38 -17.95
CA ALA A 203 -5.97 -10.54 -19.28
C ALA A 203 -7.38 -9.91 -19.35
N SER A 204 -8.22 -10.13 -18.33
CA SER A 204 -9.54 -9.48 -18.20
C SER A 204 -9.40 -7.96 -17.99
N PHE A 205 -8.45 -7.53 -17.13
CA PHE A 205 -8.14 -6.12 -16.91
C PHE A 205 -7.76 -5.38 -18.21
N TYR A 206 -6.97 -6.01 -19.08
CA TYR A 206 -6.57 -5.43 -20.36
C TYR A 206 -7.76 -4.95 -21.21
N GLY A 207 -8.85 -5.72 -21.26
CA GLY A 207 -10.02 -5.42 -22.08
C GLY A 207 -11.12 -4.61 -21.39
N THR A 208 -11.06 -4.44 -20.05
CA THR A 208 -12.18 -3.89 -19.27
C THR A 208 -11.84 -2.59 -18.52
N ALA A 209 -10.57 -2.32 -18.26
CA ALA A 209 -10.13 -1.12 -17.56
C ALA A 209 -10.01 0.10 -18.48
N ASP A 210 -10.21 1.30 -17.95
CA ASP A 210 -10.06 2.57 -18.69
C ASP A 210 -8.63 2.82 -19.19
N ILE A 211 -7.63 2.17 -18.55
CA ILE A 211 -6.21 2.23 -18.93
C ILE A 211 -5.69 0.87 -19.47
N GLY A 212 -6.56 -0.12 -19.60
CA GLY A 212 -6.17 -1.53 -19.79
C GLY A 212 -5.17 -1.75 -20.91
N VAL A 213 -5.42 -1.24 -22.11
CA VAL A 213 -4.54 -1.40 -23.28
C VAL A 213 -3.20 -0.67 -23.05
N ASN A 214 -3.23 0.66 -22.92
CA ASN A 214 -1.99 1.45 -22.87
C ASN A 214 -1.11 1.15 -21.66
N PHE A 215 -1.74 0.94 -20.51
CA PHE A 215 -1.04 0.59 -19.29
C PHE A 215 -0.60 -0.87 -19.31
N GLY A 216 -1.52 -1.79 -19.68
CA GLY A 216 -1.23 -3.22 -19.72
C GLY A 216 -0.06 -3.56 -20.64
N GLU A 217 -0.03 -3.04 -21.87
CA GLU A 217 1.06 -3.29 -22.81
C GLU A 217 2.43 -2.82 -22.28
N ARG A 218 2.46 -1.64 -21.65
CA ARG A 218 3.69 -1.13 -21.02
C ARG A 218 4.14 -1.97 -19.86
N GLN A 219 3.20 -2.38 -19.01
CA GLN A 219 3.52 -3.12 -17.79
C GLN A 219 3.87 -4.58 -18.06
N MET A 220 3.24 -5.21 -19.07
CA MET A 220 3.45 -6.62 -19.41
C MET A 220 4.42 -6.85 -20.58
N GLY A 221 4.97 -5.77 -21.16
CA GLY A 221 5.97 -5.86 -22.23
C GLY A 221 5.42 -6.22 -23.60
N GLY A 222 4.11 -6.07 -23.86
CA GLY A 222 3.47 -6.34 -25.14
C GLY A 222 1.96 -6.43 -25.05
N SER A 223 1.29 -6.51 -26.22
CA SER A 223 -0.17 -6.64 -26.27
C SER A 223 -0.64 -7.99 -25.67
N MET A 224 -1.84 -8.02 -25.10
CA MET A 224 -2.37 -9.26 -24.52
C MET A 224 -2.51 -10.38 -25.58
N PRO A 225 -2.99 -10.13 -26.82
CA PRO A 225 -3.04 -11.19 -27.82
C PRO A 225 -1.70 -11.81 -28.19
N ASP A 226 -0.62 -11.02 -28.18
CA ASP A 226 0.72 -11.46 -28.56
C ASP A 226 1.53 -12.06 -27.40
N ASN A 227 1.14 -11.74 -26.14
CA ASN A 227 1.90 -12.08 -24.92
C ASN A 227 0.99 -12.75 -23.86
N LYS A 228 0.00 -13.51 -24.31
CA LYS A 228 -1.04 -14.07 -23.44
C LYS A 228 -0.49 -14.87 -22.25
N ASP A 229 0.57 -15.63 -22.47
CA ASP A 229 1.16 -16.49 -21.44
C ASP A 229 1.71 -15.67 -20.25
N GLU A 230 2.29 -14.49 -20.49
CA GLU A 230 2.75 -13.58 -19.43
C GLU A 230 1.58 -12.96 -18.67
N TYR A 231 0.51 -12.57 -19.38
CA TYR A 231 -0.72 -12.06 -18.75
C TYR A 231 -1.35 -13.10 -17.84
N ASP A 232 -1.41 -14.35 -18.28
CA ASP A 232 -1.94 -15.46 -17.49
C ASP A 232 -0.99 -15.81 -16.33
N PHE A 233 0.31 -15.94 -16.60
CA PHE A 233 1.32 -16.28 -15.60
C PHE A 233 1.34 -15.28 -14.43
N ARG A 234 1.17 -13.98 -14.70
CA ARG A 234 1.21 -12.93 -13.69
C ARG A 234 -0.15 -12.61 -13.07
N SER A 235 -1.20 -13.33 -13.42
CA SER A 235 -2.54 -13.15 -12.86
C SER A 235 -2.70 -13.92 -11.54
N PRO A 236 -2.90 -13.24 -10.38
CA PRO A 236 -3.13 -13.92 -9.09
C PRO A 236 -4.28 -14.92 -9.09
N LEU A 237 -5.27 -14.72 -9.96
CA LEU A 237 -6.41 -15.63 -10.14
C LEU A 237 -5.96 -17.07 -10.44
N ASN A 238 -4.88 -17.23 -11.20
CA ASN A 238 -4.38 -18.54 -11.61
C ASN A 238 -3.65 -19.30 -10.48
N TYR A 239 -3.42 -18.64 -9.35
CA TYR A 239 -2.82 -19.23 -8.15
C TYR A 239 -3.82 -19.35 -6.98
N ALA A 240 -5.11 -19.16 -7.25
CA ALA A 240 -6.16 -19.20 -6.24
C ALA A 240 -6.26 -20.55 -5.49
N GLU A 241 -5.86 -21.65 -6.12
CA GLU A 241 -5.81 -22.98 -5.48
C GLU A 241 -4.83 -23.02 -4.30
N ASN A 242 -3.72 -22.26 -4.39
CA ASN A 242 -2.67 -22.22 -3.38
C ASN A 242 -3.03 -21.32 -2.19
N VAL A 243 -4.10 -20.54 -2.27
CA VAL A 243 -4.49 -19.59 -1.22
C VAL A 243 -5.11 -20.32 -0.03
N ASP A 244 -4.42 -20.32 1.09
CA ASP A 244 -4.96 -20.77 2.39
C ASP A 244 -5.22 -19.61 3.36
N THR A 245 -4.65 -18.45 3.07
CA THR A 245 -4.78 -17.22 3.85
C THR A 245 -6.20 -16.63 3.75
N PRO A 246 -6.92 -16.42 4.87
CA PRO A 246 -8.21 -15.72 4.88
C PRO A 246 -8.10 -14.34 4.24
N ALA A 247 -8.97 -14.02 3.28
CA ALA A 247 -8.90 -12.81 2.47
C ALA A 247 -10.17 -11.95 2.59
N LEU A 248 -10.00 -10.64 2.79
CA LEU A 248 -11.06 -9.63 2.70
C LEU A 248 -10.84 -8.80 1.43
N LEU A 249 -11.74 -8.95 0.46
CA LEU A 249 -11.76 -8.10 -0.74
C LEU A 249 -12.61 -6.86 -0.48
N MET A 250 -12.11 -5.67 -0.84
CA MET A 250 -12.82 -4.41 -0.67
C MET A 250 -12.73 -3.56 -1.93
N HIS A 251 -13.88 -3.21 -2.57
CA HIS A 251 -13.88 -2.56 -3.88
C HIS A 251 -15.05 -1.57 -4.06
N GLY A 252 -14.78 -0.43 -4.68
CA GLY A 252 -15.82 0.49 -5.14
C GLY A 252 -16.50 -0.01 -6.41
N ASP A 253 -17.84 0.05 -6.49
CA ASP A 253 -18.56 -0.52 -7.64
C ASP A 253 -18.64 0.42 -8.85
N ALA A 254 -18.19 1.67 -8.72
CA ALA A 254 -18.00 2.61 -9.82
C ALA A 254 -16.51 2.78 -10.21
N ASP A 255 -15.70 1.76 -9.97
CA ASP A 255 -14.27 1.74 -10.31
C ASP A 255 -14.07 1.29 -11.75
N TYR A 256 -13.71 2.23 -12.63
CA TYR A 256 -13.36 1.98 -14.02
C TYR A 256 -11.84 1.82 -14.24
N ARG A 257 -11.01 2.21 -13.24
CA ARG A 257 -9.56 2.07 -13.30
C ARG A 257 -9.14 0.62 -13.09
N VAL A 258 -9.70 0.00 -12.07
CA VAL A 258 -9.67 -1.44 -11.84
C VAL A 258 -11.13 -1.88 -11.74
N PRO A 259 -11.71 -2.43 -12.80
CA PRO A 259 -13.12 -2.83 -12.78
C PRO A 259 -13.43 -3.82 -11.66
N ILE A 260 -14.59 -3.66 -11.03
CA ILE A 260 -15.01 -4.49 -9.88
C ILE A 260 -15.05 -5.99 -10.20
N SER A 261 -15.20 -6.33 -11.49
CA SER A 261 -15.12 -7.71 -11.98
C SER A 261 -13.83 -8.42 -11.57
N GLN A 262 -12.74 -7.69 -11.41
CA GLN A 262 -11.47 -8.24 -10.91
C GLN A 262 -11.61 -8.87 -9.51
N SER A 263 -12.29 -8.19 -8.60
CA SER A 263 -12.62 -8.74 -7.27
C SER A 263 -13.72 -9.82 -7.35
N GLU A 264 -14.69 -9.67 -8.24
CA GLU A 264 -15.78 -10.65 -8.41
C GLU A 264 -15.23 -11.99 -8.91
N GLU A 265 -14.38 -11.99 -9.93
CA GLU A 265 -13.73 -13.19 -10.48
C GLU A 265 -12.92 -13.91 -9.39
N TYR A 266 -12.10 -13.17 -8.64
CA TYR A 266 -11.26 -13.73 -7.58
C TYR A 266 -12.09 -14.27 -6.41
N PHE A 267 -13.10 -13.50 -5.96
CA PHE A 267 -14.03 -13.92 -4.91
C PHE A 267 -14.76 -15.22 -5.26
N VAL A 268 -15.35 -15.31 -6.45
CA VAL A 268 -16.08 -16.51 -6.90
C VAL A 268 -15.14 -17.70 -6.98
N THR A 269 -13.92 -17.52 -7.50
CA THR A 269 -12.93 -18.59 -7.59
C THR A 269 -12.54 -19.10 -6.21
N LEU A 270 -12.15 -18.21 -5.29
CA LEU A 270 -11.80 -18.59 -3.91
C LEU A 270 -12.97 -19.29 -3.19
N LYS A 271 -14.21 -18.79 -3.34
CA LYS A 271 -15.39 -19.43 -2.76
C LYS A 271 -15.63 -20.84 -3.33
N ARG A 272 -15.47 -21.02 -4.64
CA ARG A 272 -15.62 -22.34 -5.29
C ARG A 272 -14.56 -23.34 -4.83
N LEU A 273 -13.37 -22.86 -4.48
CA LEU A 273 -12.28 -23.65 -3.91
C LEU A 273 -12.42 -23.89 -2.39
N GLY A 274 -13.51 -23.39 -1.77
CA GLY A 274 -13.75 -23.55 -0.33
C GLY A 274 -12.88 -22.68 0.57
N LYS A 275 -12.22 -21.65 0.01
CA LYS A 275 -11.31 -20.76 0.76
C LYS A 275 -12.11 -19.77 1.63
N ILE A 276 -11.50 -19.30 2.72
CA ILE A 276 -12.09 -18.25 3.58
C ILE A 276 -11.93 -16.91 2.90
N VAL A 277 -13.02 -16.36 2.38
CA VAL A 277 -13.01 -15.05 1.73
C VAL A 277 -14.30 -14.30 1.97
N GLU A 278 -14.18 -12.98 2.23
CA GLU A 278 -15.29 -12.02 2.26
C GLU A 278 -15.09 -10.97 1.17
N PHE A 279 -16.20 -10.42 0.68
CA PHE A 279 -16.17 -9.35 -0.31
C PHE A 279 -17.11 -8.21 0.10
N VAL A 280 -16.55 -7.01 0.24
CA VAL A 280 -17.28 -5.79 0.57
C VAL A 280 -17.27 -4.85 -0.63
N ARG A 281 -18.47 -4.49 -1.10
CA ARG A 281 -18.68 -3.53 -2.18
C ARG A 281 -19.02 -2.16 -1.59
N PHE A 282 -18.38 -1.11 -2.11
CA PHE A 282 -18.63 0.27 -1.70
C PHE A 282 -19.44 0.99 -2.80
N PRO A 283 -20.75 1.17 -2.62
CA PRO A 283 -21.64 1.71 -3.63
C PRO A 283 -21.23 3.12 -4.09
N GLY A 284 -21.22 3.35 -5.41
CA GLY A 284 -20.90 4.63 -6.03
C GLY A 284 -19.45 5.09 -5.88
N GLN A 285 -18.57 4.28 -5.28
CA GLN A 285 -17.17 4.66 -5.09
C GLN A 285 -16.31 4.24 -6.27
N ASN A 286 -15.47 5.15 -6.73
CA ASN A 286 -14.49 4.91 -7.78
C ASN A 286 -13.12 4.48 -7.21
N HIS A 287 -12.09 4.37 -8.06
CA HIS A 287 -10.72 3.99 -7.68
C HIS A 287 -10.07 4.93 -6.65
N GLY A 288 -10.60 6.12 -6.48
CA GLY A 288 -10.17 7.10 -5.48
C GLY A 288 -10.77 6.89 -4.08
N LEU A 289 -11.53 5.81 -3.81
CA LEU A 289 -12.21 5.57 -2.54
C LEU A 289 -11.37 5.97 -1.32
N MET A 290 -10.13 5.49 -1.22
CA MET A 290 -9.27 5.76 -0.05
C MET A 290 -8.61 7.15 -0.08
N ARG A 291 -8.63 7.86 -1.20
CA ARG A 291 -8.04 9.21 -1.35
C ARG A 291 -9.07 10.33 -1.22
N ASN A 292 -10.11 10.28 -2.03
CA ASN A 292 -11.11 11.32 -2.17
C ASN A 292 -12.55 10.80 -2.21
N GLY A 293 -12.77 9.54 -1.83
CA GLY A 293 -14.10 8.95 -1.71
C GLY A 293 -14.91 9.52 -0.55
N ASP A 294 -16.18 9.12 -0.46
CA ASP A 294 -17.06 9.51 0.63
C ASP A 294 -16.45 9.19 2.00
N LEU A 295 -16.49 10.14 2.94
CA LEU A 295 -15.86 10.00 4.25
C LEU A 295 -16.43 8.84 5.07
N LYS A 296 -17.74 8.53 4.94
CA LYS A 296 -18.36 7.40 5.64
C LYS A 296 -17.85 6.09 5.07
N MET A 297 -17.71 6.02 3.73
CA MET A 297 -17.17 4.84 3.05
C MET A 297 -15.69 4.62 3.38
N ARG A 298 -14.89 5.68 3.44
CA ARG A 298 -13.48 5.60 3.88
C ARG A 298 -13.37 5.11 5.32
N LYS A 299 -14.20 5.64 6.22
CA LYS A 299 -14.26 5.19 7.62
C LYS A 299 -14.65 3.72 7.73
N GLU A 300 -15.66 3.31 6.98
CA GLU A 300 -16.12 1.91 6.93
C GLU A 300 -15.01 0.98 6.41
N TYR A 301 -14.31 1.39 5.33
CA TYR A 301 -13.18 0.64 4.79
C TYR A 301 -12.11 0.39 5.87
N LEU A 302 -11.67 1.45 6.56
CA LEU A 302 -10.66 1.36 7.61
C LEU A 302 -11.11 0.51 8.81
N ALA A 303 -12.39 0.63 9.20
CA ALA A 303 -12.95 -0.16 10.30
C ALA A 303 -13.00 -1.65 9.96
N ARG A 304 -13.42 -2.01 8.74
CA ARG A 304 -13.45 -3.42 8.29
C ARG A 304 -12.05 -3.99 8.14
N MET A 305 -11.12 -3.22 7.57
CA MET A 305 -9.71 -3.61 7.47
C MET A 305 -9.14 -3.95 8.85
N LEU A 306 -9.29 -3.05 9.82
CA LEU A 306 -8.77 -3.26 11.17
C LEU A 306 -9.45 -4.46 11.84
N SER A 307 -10.78 -4.57 11.76
CA SER A 307 -11.54 -5.69 12.33
C SER A 307 -11.12 -7.04 11.76
N TRP A 308 -10.88 -7.12 10.43
CA TRP A 308 -10.42 -8.34 9.79
C TRP A 308 -9.02 -8.74 10.27
N ILE A 309 -8.09 -7.80 10.27
CA ILE A 309 -6.72 -8.02 10.75
C ILE A 309 -6.75 -8.47 12.22
N ASP A 310 -7.49 -7.76 13.08
CA ASP A 310 -7.64 -8.12 14.50
C ASP A 310 -8.17 -9.55 14.71
N THR A 311 -9.13 -9.98 13.89
CA THR A 311 -9.74 -11.32 14.00
C THR A 311 -8.72 -12.45 13.82
N TYR A 312 -7.71 -12.26 12.99
CA TYR A 312 -6.75 -13.32 12.66
C TYR A 312 -5.37 -13.16 13.30
N THR A 313 -5.09 -11.99 13.93
CA THR A 313 -3.76 -11.69 14.48
C THR A 313 -3.77 -11.34 15.96
N LYS A 314 -4.91 -11.17 16.60
CA LYS A 314 -5.10 -10.99 18.04
C LYS A 314 -5.85 -12.18 18.65
#